data_a61886f116552286ea9db74bc8754fb6
#
_entry.id   a61886f116552286ea9db74bc8754fb6
#
_cell.length_a   1.000
_cell.length_b   1.000
_cell.length_c   1.000
_cell.angle_alpha   90.00
_cell.angle_beta   90.00
_cell.angle_gamma   90.00
#
_symmetry.space_group_name_H-M   'P 1'
#
loop_
_entity.id
_entity.type
_entity.pdbx_description
1 polymer ?
#
loop_
_entity_poly.entity_id
_entity_poly.type
_entity_poly.pdbx_seq_one_letter_code
_entity_poly.pdbx_strand_id
1 'polypeptide(L)'
;MPREEFPGEPTGHPGRHLPDDATASTATPASGRSPTAAPASGRPRIIALDVLRGFTLCEILFANIQLIADHGTAVVTQPMGDWDPWLGLPIFSLLFGIGFTLLLDSAADRVSRPRLVLLRRLVALLAIGLVHVVLWPGEILTRYAVVGLLVLLPSSWLPRWAVAGLAAVLVPVALWGGGGPLLIAGLFLLGSALARYGVADQIERSIRGPLLLGLVLTAGAATALWAHGQMEAGADPMQPSFTSSLADLLIAGVVVCALLVLLRTPLRPVLRVVFAPLGRMALTNYLTATLLVLAATHVLGLPIGQSLQVAFLAAGAILAAQWLLSALWLRRYRQGPLEWLWRWATWARRPPSSRVGT
;
A
#
# COMPACT_ATOMS: atom_id res chain seq x y z
N MET A 1 -58.27 23.62 -43.48
CA MET A 1 -59.25 23.15 -44.51
C MET A 1 -58.60 22.05 -45.32
N PRO A 2 -59.31 21.00 -45.77
CA PRO A 2 -60.32 20.17 -45.07
C PRO A 2 -59.81 18.75 -44.86
N ARG A 3 -60.31 17.96 -43.90
CA ARG A 3 -61.43 17.01 -43.95
C ARG A 3 -61.26 15.96 -45.05
N GLU A 4 -61.41 14.66 -44.84
CA GLU A 4 -62.51 13.77 -44.50
C GLU A 4 -61.92 12.32 -44.36
N GLU A 5 -62.40 11.33 -43.76
CA GLU A 5 -63.61 10.80 -43.14
C GLU A 5 -63.51 9.28 -43.22
N PHE A 6 -63.95 8.60 -42.14
CA PHE A 6 -64.27 7.17 -41.98
C PHE A 6 -65.25 6.69 -43.12
N PRO A 7 -65.61 5.37 -43.22
CA PRO A 7 -65.92 4.40 -42.19
C PRO A 7 -65.72 2.87 -42.55
N GLY A 8 -66.08 1.95 -41.61
CA GLY A 8 -66.85 0.79 -41.90
C GLY A 8 -66.51 -0.52 -41.20
N GLU A 9 -67.14 -0.82 -40.05
CA GLU A 9 -67.48 -2.18 -39.64
C GLU A 9 -68.53 -2.80 -40.53
N PRO A 10 -68.80 -4.16 -40.55
CA PRO A 10 -69.49 -4.83 -39.44
C PRO A 10 -69.30 -6.38 -39.24
N THR A 11 -69.61 -6.79 -38.03
CA THR A 11 -70.48 -7.94 -37.58
C THR A 11 -70.25 -9.38 -38.00
N GLY A 12 -70.31 -10.27 -36.96
CA GLY A 12 -70.73 -11.66 -37.13
C GLY A 12 -70.38 -12.59 -35.94
N HIS A 13 -71.30 -12.72 -34.99
CA HIS A 13 -71.45 -13.82 -34.04
C HIS A 13 -72.32 -14.94 -34.69
N PRO A 14 -72.57 -16.17 -34.08
CA PRO A 14 -72.19 -16.83 -32.82
C PRO A 14 -71.95 -18.35 -32.93
N GLY A 15 -71.63 -19.05 -31.80
CA GLY A 15 -71.83 -20.51 -31.67
C GLY A 15 -71.07 -21.21 -30.58
N ARG A 16 -71.63 -21.28 -29.40
CA ARG A 16 -71.80 -22.34 -28.41
C ARG A 16 -71.12 -23.71 -28.68
N HIS A 17 -70.36 -24.20 -27.71
CA HIS A 17 -70.63 -25.46 -26.96
C HIS A 17 -69.56 -25.69 -25.87
N LEU A 18 -70.01 -25.82 -24.61
CA LEU A 18 -69.33 -26.57 -23.53
C LEU A 18 -69.84 -28.05 -23.63
N PRO A 19 -69.15 -29.09 -23.10
CA PRO A 19 -69.19 -29.36 -21.67
C PRO A 19 -67.88 -29.94 -21.04
N ASP A 20 -67.81 -29.74 -19.74
CA ASP A 20 -67.21 -30.51 -18.65
C ASP A 20 -66.27 -31.69 -18.96
N ASP A 21 -65.09 -31.65 -18.34
CA ASP A 21 -64.75 -32.70 -17.37
C ASP A 21 -63.59 -32.29 -16.45
N ALA A 22 -63.81 -32.59 -15.16
CA ALA A 22 -62.90 -32.29 -14.07
C ALA A 22 -61.76 -33.31 -14.00
N THR A 23 -60.53 -32.87 -13.89
CA THR A 23 -59.51 -33.61 -13.14
C THR A 23 -58.63 -32.62 -12.40
N ALA A 24 -58.75 -32.61 -11.08
CA ALA A 24 -57.90 -31.90 -10.14
C ALA A 24 -56.47 -32.43 -10.23
N SER A 25 -55.52 -31.56 -10.69
CA SER A 25 -54.11 -31.82 -10.53
C SER A 25 -53.57 -30.81 -9.51
N THR A 26 -53.29 -31.35 -8.32
CA THR A 26 -52.63 -30.66 -7.20
C THR A 26 -51.23 -30.16 -7.66
N ALA A 27 -51.14 -28.90 -8.02
CA ALA A 27 -49.85 -28.22 -8.23
C ALA A 27 -49.26 -27.84 -6.85
N THR A 28 -48.25 -28.57 -6.46
CA THR A 28 -47.32 -28.22 -5.35
C THR A 28 -46.74 -26.84 -5.60
N PRO A 29 -46.78 -25.92 -4.63
CA PRO A 29 -46.15 -24.60 -4.81
C PRO A 29 -44.62 -24.75 -4.94
N ALA A 30 -44.10 -24.36 -6.07
CA ALA A 30 -42.68 -24.26 -6.31
C ALA A 30 -42.02 -23.39 -5.21
N SER A 31 -41.22 -24.06 -4.39
CA SER A 31 -40.33 -23.46 -3.42
C SER A 31 -39.57 -22.31 -4.06
N GLY A 32 -39.88 -21.09 -3.64
CA GLY A 32 -39.17 -19.89 -4.02
C GLY A 32 -37.69 -20.00 -3.63
N ARG A 33 -36.83 -20.24 -4.62
CA ARG A 33 -35.39 -20.02 -4.46
C ARG A 33 -35.22 -18.53 -4.28
N SER A 34 -35.02 -18.10 -3.03
CA SER A 34 -34.48 -16.78 -2.75
C SER A 34 -33.25 -16.55 -3.65
N PRO A 35 -33.10 -15.40 -4.30
CA PRO A 35 -31.90 -15.10 -5.06
C PRO A 35 -30.72 -15.18 -4.09
N THR A 36 -29.86 -16.16 -4.27
CA THR A 36 -28.59 -16.27 -3.57
C THR A 36 -27.86 -14.95 -3.81
N ALA A 37 -27.79 -14.11 -2.78
CA ALA A 37 -27.06 -12.85 -2.84
C ALA A 37 -25.65 -13.17 -3.33
N ALA A 38 -25.31 -12.71 -4.53
CA ALA A 38 -23.98 -12.83 -5.08
C ALA A 38 -22.99 -12.31 -4.04
N PRO A 39 -21.90 -13.03 -3.74
CA PRO A 39 -20.92 -12.55 -2.78
C PRO A 39 -20.44 -11.19 -3.25
N ALA A 40 -20.58 -10.16 -2.39
CA ALA A 40 -20.16 -8.81 -2.68
C ALA A 40 -18.73 -8.86 -3.26
N SER A 41 -18.59 -8.57 -4.55
CA SER A 41 -17.33 -8.60 -5.26
C SER A 41 -16.43 -7.53 -4.66
N GLY A 42 -15.58 -7.95 -3.72
CA GLY A 42 -14.56 -7.08 -3.15
C GLY A 42 -13.69 -6.54 -4.27
N ARG A 43 -13.35 -5.24 -4.22
CA ARG A 43 -12.45 -4.58 -5.17
C ARG A 43 -11.25 -5.48 -5.50
N PRO A 44 -10.90 -5.71 -6.77
CA PRO A 44 -9.78 -6.57 -7.14
C PRO A 44 -8.49 -6.06 -6.48
N ARG A 45 -7.65 -6.97 -6.05
CA ARG A 45 -6.39 -6.64 -5.37
C ARG A 45 -5.41 -6.03 -6.37
N ILE A 46 -4.93 -4.83 -6.09
CA ILE A 46 -3.95 -4.12 -6.92
C ILE A 46 -2.57 -4.74 -6.69
N ILE A 47 -2.11 -5.54 -7.64
CA ILE A 47 -0.84 -6.28 -7.57
C ILE A 47 0.36 -5.32 -7.50
N ALA A 48 0.27 -4.19 -8.19
CA ALA A 48 1.31 -3.17 -8.18
C ALA A 48 1.64 -2.68 -6.76
N LEU A 49 0.64 -2.51 -5.89
CA LEU A 49 0.86 -2.09 -4.51
C LEU A 49 1.59 -3.16 -3.68
N ASP A 50 1.34 -4.45 -3.93
CA ASP A 50 2.05 -5.53 -3.25
C ASP A 50 3.52 -5.59 -3.70
N VAL A 51 3.78 -5.41 -5.01
CA VAL A 51 5.13 -5.38 -5.56
C VAL A 51 5.92 -4.18 -5.02
N LEU A 52 5.31 -2.99 -5.04
CA LEU A 52 5.94 -1.78 -4.49
C LEU A 52 6.28 -1.94 -3.01
N ARG A 53 5.36 -2.47 -2.19
CA ARG A 53 5.63 -2.74 -0.75
C ARG A 53 6.77 -3.74 -0.56
N GLY A 54 6.81 -4.81 -1.37
CA GLY A 54 7.86 -5.81 -1.29
C GLY A 54 9.22 -5.25 -1.67
N PHE A 55 9.29 -4.46 -2.74
CA PHE A 55 10.51 -3.77 -3.14
C PHE A 55 11.01 -2.82 -2.05
N THR A 56 10.10 -1.99 -1.52
CA THR A 56 10.43 -1.02 -0.46
C THR A 56 10.91 -1.70 0.82
N LEU A 57 10.38 -2.88 1.17
CA LEU A 57 10.88 -3.66 2.31
C LEU A 57 12.32 -4.12 2.12
N CYS A 58 12.67 -4.56 0.91
CA CYS A 58 14.05 -4.95 0.61
C CYS A 58 14.98 -3.74 0.79
N GLU A 59 14.59 -2.60 0.26
CA GLU A 59 15.37 -1.36 0.34
C GLU A 59 15.49 -0.90 1.80
N ILE A 60 14.40 -0.87 2.58
CA ILE A 60 14.41 -0.51 4.01
C ILE A 60 15.37 -1.41 4.81
N LEU A 61 15.41 -2.71 4.53
CA LEU A 61 16.34 -3.60 5.24
C LEU A 61 17.79 -3.27 4.89
N PHE A 62 18.12 -3.11 3.60
CA PHE A 62 19.48 -2.73 3.20
C PHE A 62 19.91 -1.40 3.83
N ALA A 63 18.99 -0.43 3.87
CA ALA A 63 19.22 0.87 4.46
C ALA A 63 19.49 0.84 5.97
N ASN A 64 18.78 -0.03 6.69
CA ASN A 64 18.77 0.02 8.15
C ASN A 64 19.56 -1.12 8.81
N ILE A 65 20.09 -2.08 8.05
CA ILE A 65 20.67 -3.29 8.63
C ILE A 65 21.84 -3.00 9.60
N GLN A 66 22.71 -2.05 9.25
CA GLN A 66 23.82 -1.66 10.12
C GLN A 66 23.32 -0.90 11.35
N LEU A 67 22.35 0.01 11.18
CA LEU A 67 21.75 0.75 12.30
C LEU A 67 21.02 -0.17 13.28
N ILE A 68 20.38 -1.23 12.79
CA ILE A 68 19.73 -2.24 13.63
C ILE A 68 20.78 -3.06 14.37
N ALA A 69 21.86 -3.46 13.70
CA ALA A 69 22.93 -4.26 14.27
C ALA A 69 23.64 -3.53 15.43
N ASP A 70 23.85 -2.23 15.30
CA ASP A 70 24.55 -1.41 16.32
C ASP A 70 23.61 -0.90 17.44
N HIS A 71 22.34 -1.32 17.49
CA HIS A 71 21.33 -0.87 18.47
C HIS A 71 21.18 0.66 18.56
N GLY A 72 21.51 1.39 17.49
CA GLY A 72 21.52 2.85 17.52
C GLY A 72 22.69 3.45 18.35
N THR A 73 23.68 2.64 18.75
CA THR A 73 24.94 3.16 19.29
C THR A 73 25.66 3.88 18.14
N ALA A 74 25.90 5.15 18.33
CA ALA A 74 26.17 6.14 17.30
C ALA A 74 27.56 6.07 16.65
N VAL A 75 28.09 4.91 16.39
CA VAL A 75 29.33 4.80 15.60
C VAL A 75 29.10 3.78 14.50
N VAL A 76 28.33 4.16 13.51
CA VAL A 76 28.42 3.54 12.19
C VAL A 76 29.82 3.91 11.66
N THR A 77 30.76 3.02 11.81
CA THR A 77 32.15 3.24 11.45
C THR A 77 32.39 3.35 9.95
N GLN A 78 31.41 2.95 9.17
CA GLN A 78 31.34 3.18 7.74
C GLN A 78 29.87 3.41 7.35
N PRO A 79 29.43 4.66 7.22
CA PRO A 79 28.16 4.94 6.56
C PRO A 79 28.21 4.32 5.16
N MET A 80 27.07 3.87 4.66
CA MET A 80 26.92 3.17 3.38
C MET A 80 27.25 4.08 2.18
N GLY A 81 28.39 4.81 2.23
CA GLY A 81 28.82 5.79 1.22
C GLY A 81 27.82 6.96 1.12
N ASP A 82 27.94 7.73 0.04
CA ASP A 82 27.02 8.82 -0.28
C ASP A 82 25.60 8.36 -0.65
N TRP A 83 25.29 7.10 -0.45
CA TRP A 83 23.97 6.57 -0.71
C TRP A 83 23.09 6.71 0.52
N ASP A 84 22.30 7.77 0.52
CA ASP A 84 21.31 8.00 1.57
C ASP A 84 20.15 6.99 1.44
N PRO A 85 19.95 6.13 2.46
CA PRO A 85 19.01 5.00 2.37
C PRO A 85 17.54 5.38 2.50
N TRP A 86 17.15 6.59 2.18
CA TRP A 86 15.82 7.14 2.44
C TRP A 86 14.76 6.87 1.36
N LEU A 87 15.08 6.15 0.28
CA LEU A 87 14.11 5.87 -0.80
C LEU A 87 12.87 5.11 -0.32
N GLY A 88 13.04 4.20 0.62
CA GLY A 88 11.93 3.40 1.15
C GLY A 88 10.91 4.20 1.94
N LEU A 89 11.35 5.19 2.69
CA LEU A 89 10.46 6.00 3.52
C LEU A 89 9.42 6.79 2.70
N PRO A 90 9.78 7.54 1.64
CA PRO A 90 8.81 8.21 0.79
C PRO A 90 7.83 7.25 0.11
N ILE A 91 8.32 6.14 -0.46
CA ILE A 91 7.48 5.17 -1.15
C ILE A 91 6.50 4.51 -0.17
N PHE A 92 6.98 4.07 0.99
CA PHE A 92 6.15 3.42 1.99
C PHE A 92 5.11 4.37 2.59
N SER A 93 5.47 5.64 2.81
CA SER A 93 4.56 6.69 3.26
C SER A 93 3.43 6.93 2.25
N LEU A 94 3.77 7.05 0.97
CA LEU A 94 2.79 7.19 -0.11
C LEU A 94 1.82 6.00 -0.15
N LEU A 95 2.37 4.77 -0.11
CA LEU A 95 1.59 3.53 -0.11
C LEU A 95 0.69 3.39 1.14
N PHE A 96 1.13 3.91 2.28
CA PHE A 96 0.33 3.93 3.51
C PHE A 96 -0.90 4.83 3.35
N GLY A 97 -0.73 6.05 2.80
CA GLY A 97 -1.82 6.97 2.49
C GLY A 97 -2.82 6.41 1.48
N ILE A 98 -2.33 5.76 0.41
CA ILE A 98 -3.19 5.04 -0.57
C ILE A 98 -3.97 3.93 0.15
N GLY A 99 -3.29 3.08 0.90
CA GLY A 99 -3.90 1.96 1.61
C GLY A 99 -4.92 2.37 2.66
N PHE A 100 -4.71 3.52 3.32
CA PHE A 100 -5.65 4.12 4.26
C PHE A 100 -6.96 4.49 3.57
N THR A 101 -6.90 5.20 2.44
CA THR A 101 -8.07 5.61 1.67
C THR A 101 -8.83 4.42 1.10
N LEU A 102 -8.14 3.45 0.50
CA LEU A 102 -8.76 2.23 -0.01
C LEU A 102 -9.46 1.43 1.10
N LEU A 103 -8.91 1.45 2.32
CA LEU A 103 -9.56 0.83 3.47
C LEU A 103 -10.79 1.63 3.93
N LEU A 104 -10.72 2.97 3.93
CA LEU A 104 -11.86 3.84 4.25
C LEU A 104 -13.04 3.56 3.34
N ASP A 105 -12.81 3.54 2.02
CA ASP A 105 -13.83 3.23 1.01
C ASP A 105 -14.41 1.84 1.25
N SER A 106 -13.55 0.82 1.38
CA SER A 106 -13.99 -0.56 1.64
C SER A 106 -14.74 -0.72 2.97
N ALA A 107 -14.45 0.09 3.97
CA ALA A 107 -15.13 0.08 5.26
C ALA A 107 -16.47 0.82 5.17
N ALA A 108 -16.56 1.90 4.40
CA ALA A 108 -17.81 2.65 4.18
C ALA A 108 -18.91 1.75 3.59
N ASP A 109 -18.54 0.83 2.69
CA ASP A 109 -19.47 -0.12 2.08
C ASP A 109 -19.95 -1.25 3.04
N ARG A 110 -19.29 -1.43 4.21
CA ARG A 110 -19.50 -2.61 5.07
C ARG A 110 -19.96 -2.32 6.49
N VAL A 111 -19.67 -1.13 6.99
CA VAL A 111 -19.94 -0.76 8.38
C VAL A 111 -20.44 0.67 8.50
N SER A 112 -21.31 0.92 9.50
CA SER A 112 -21.87 2.25 9.75
C SER A 112 -20.85 3.27 10.25
N ARG A 113 -19.71 2.83 10.82
CA ARG A 113 -18.67 3.69 11.38
C ARG A 113 -17.29 3.37 10.79
N PRO A 114 -17.02 3.69 9.51
CA PRO A 114 -15.78 3.32 8.83
C PRO A 114 -14.53 3.94 9.47
N ARG A 115 -14.64 5.16 10.00
CA ARG A 115 -13.52 5.85 10.68
C ARG A 115 -13.08 5.15 11.98
N LEU A 116 -13.99 4.46 12.68
CA LEU A 116 -13.63 3.65 13.85
C LEU A 116 -12.75 2.45 13.47
N VAL A 117 -12.96 1.87 12.28
CA VAL A 117 -12.10 0.82 11.75
C VAL A 117 -10.68 1.35 11.51
N LEU A 118 -10.57 2.56 10.95
CA LEU A 118 -9.28 3.23 10.72
C LEU A 118 -8.59 3.60 12.03
N LEU A 119 -9.33 4.14 13.00
CA LEU A 119 -8.80 4.43 14.33
C LEU A 119 -8.23 3.16 14.98
N ARG A 120 -8.99 2.07 15.01
CA ARG A 120 -8.53 0.78 15.56
C ARG A 120 -7.29 0.28 14.84
N ARG A 121 -7.22 0.44 13.51
CA ARG A 121 -6.06 0.06 12.72
C ARG A 121 -4.81 0.83 13.13
N LEU A 122 -4.92 2.14 13.30
CA LEU A 122 -3.81 3.00 13.70
C LEU A 122 -3.39 2.76 15.16
N VAL A 123 -4.34 2.58 16.07
CA VAL A 123 -4.06 2.25 17.49
C VAL A 123 -3.38 0.87 17.59
N ALA A 124 -3.85 -0.12 16.84
CA ALA A 124 -3.18 -1.42 16.80
C ALA A 124 -1.76 -1.32 16.22
N LEU A 125 -1.56 -0.49 15.18
CA LEU A 125 -0.23 -0.23 14.63
C LEU A 125 0.67 0.46 15.66
N LEU A 126 0.12 1.43 16.41
CA LEU A 126 0.84 2.11 17.48
C LEU A 126 1.27 1.12 18.58
N ALA A 127 0.38 0.24 19.00
CA ALA A 127 0.69 -0.78 20.00
C ALA A 127 1.81 -1.72 19.53
N ILE A 128 1.77 -2.16 18.25
CA ILE A 128 2.83 -2.98 17.65
C ILE A 128 4.15 -2.18 17.60
N GLY A 129 4.11 -0.92 17.16
CA GLY A 129 5.27 -0.04 17.09
C GLY A 129 5.91 0.19 18.46
N LEU A 130 5.12 0.47 19.50
CA LEU A 130 5.62 0.66 20.87
C LEU A 130 6.32 -0.59 21.43
N VAL A 131 5.83 -1.78 21.10
CA VAL A 131 6.55 -3.03 21.43
C VAL A 131 7.85 -3.14 20.63
N HIS A 132 7.83 -2.75 19.34
CA HIS A 132 9.00 -2.84 18.48
C HIS A 132 10.11 -1.82 18.82
N VAL A 133 9.74 -0.62 19.31
CA VAL A 133 10.71 0.38 19.82
C VAL A 133 11.65 -0.21 20.87
N VAL A 134 11.18 -1.15 21.70
CA VAL A 134 12.02 -1.81 22.71
C VAL A 134 13.15 -2.64 22.07
N LEU A 135 12.89 -3.17 20.85
CA LEU A 135 13.90 -3.93 20.10
C LEU A 135 14.83 -3.02 19.30
N TRP A 136 14.29 -1.94 18.73
CA TRP A 136 15.03 -0.98 17.92
C TRP A 136 14.39 0.41 17.96
N PRO A 137 15.07 1.39 18.62
CA PRO A 137 14.54 2.76 18.77
C PRO A 137 14.37 3.53 17.45
N GLY A 138 15.06 3.14 16.37
CA GLY A 138 14.97 3.74 15.04
C GLY A 138 13.72 3.31 14.23
N GLU A 139 12.80 2.55 14.83
CA GLU A 139 11.63 2.02 14.13
C GLU A 139 10.66 3.11 13.63
N ILE A 140 9.95 2.83 12.56
CA ILE A 140 9.09 3.80 11.85
C ILE A 140 7.60 3.64 12.14
N LEU A 141 7.15 2.46 12.65
CA LEU A 141 5.72 2.15 12.82
C LEU A 141 5.02 3.08 13.81
N THR A 142 5.69 3.41 14.91
CA THR A 142 5.19 4.36 15.91
C THR A 142 4.99 5.74 15.29
N ARG A 143 5.99 6.23 14.54
CA ARG A 143 5.89 7.52 13.83
C ARG A 143 4.73 7.50 12.82
N TYR A 144 4.57 6.42 12.05
CA TYR A 144 3.47 6.26 11.09
C TYR A 144 2.11 6.21 11.78
N ALA A 145 2.00 5.53 12.92
CA ALA A 145 0.77 5.45 13.67
C ALA A 145 0.38 6.82 14.25
N VAL A 146 1.33 7.55 14.84
CA VAL A 146 1.10 8.88 15.41
C VAL A 146 0.71 9.88 14.31
N VAL A 147 1.49 9.97 13.23
CA VAL A 147 1.18 10.86 12.09
C VAL A 147 -0.15 10.44 11.45
N GLY A 148 -0.42 9.14 11.34
CA GLY A 148 -1.70 8.63 10.86
C GLY A 148 -2.89 9.06 11.72
N LEU A 149 -2.75 9.03 13.04
CA LEU A 149 -3.78 9.47 13.98
C LEU A 149 -4.00 10.99 13.95
N LEU A 150 -2.92 11.76 13.87
CA LEU A 150 -2.97 13.23 13.97
C LEU A 150 -3.29 13.92 12.64
N VAL A 151 -2.92 13.33 11.52
CA VAL A 151 -3.04 13.95 10.19
C VAL A 151 -3.96 13.15 9.27
N LEU A 152 -3.68 11.87 9.07
CA LEU A 152 -4.38 11.07 8.07
C LEU A 152 -5.83 10.74 8.49
N LEU A 153 -6.06 10.42 9.76
CA LEU A 153 -7.41 10.16 10.26
C LEU A 153 -8.30 11.43 10.21
N PRO A 154 -7.87 12.61 10.68
CA PRO A 154 -8.61 13.86 10.50
C PRO A 154 -8.85 14.22 9.04
N SER A 155 -7.89 13.95 8.13
CA SER A 155 -8.08 14.21 6.70
C SER A 155 -9.26 13.44 6.10
N SER A 156 -9.75 12.38 6.76
CA SER A 156 -10.92 11.61 6.32
C SER A 156 -12.24 12.40 6.32
N TRP A 157 -12.31 13.56 6.99
CA TRP A 157 -13.44 14.49 6.96
C TRP A 157 -13.32 15.57 5.89
N LEU A 158 -12.10 15.74 5.32
CA LEU A 158 -11.83 16.79 4.36
C LEU A 158 -12.22 16.35 2.93
N PRO A 159 -12.64 17.29 2.08
CA PRO A 159 -12.85 17.01 0.67
C PRO A 159 -11.53 16.74 -0.05
N ARG A 160 -11.58 16.02 -1.17
CA ARG A 160 -10.38 15.58 -1.92
C ARG A 160 -9.43 16.71 -2.30
N TRP A 161 -9.97 17.89 -2.67
CA TRP A 161 -9.17 19.06 -3.04
C TRP A 161 -8.39 19.65 -1.87
N ALA A 162 -9.00 19.66 -0.65
CA ALA A 162 -8.32 20.13 0.56
C ALA A 162 -7.16 19.19 0.97
N VAL A 163 -7.37 17.87 0.85
CA VAL A 163 -6.30 16.88 1.11
C VAL A 163 -5.15 17.04 0.11
N ALA A 164 -5.45 17.27 -1.18
CA ALA A 164 -4.44 17.52 -2.20
C ALA A 164 -3.71 18.86 -1.95
N GLY A 165 -4.43 19.92 -1.60
CA GLY A 165 -3.85 21.22 -1.25
C GLY A 165 -2.92 21.16 -0.04
N LEU A 166 -3.35 20.47 1.03
CA LEU A 166 -2.50 20.25 2.20
C LEU A 166 -1.23 19.45 1.84
N ALA A 167 -1.33 18.41 1.02
CA ALA A 167 -0.17 17.66 0.55
C ALA A 167 0.78 18.56 -0.26
N ALA A 168 0.24 19.40 -1.16
CA ALA A 168 1.01 20.32 -2.00
C ALA A 168 1.74 21.39 -1.19
N VAL A 169 1.26 21.74 0.00
CA VAL A 169 1.93 22.67 0.92
C VAL A 169 2.92 21.94 1.83
N LEU A 170 2.49 20.82 2.44
CA LEU A 170 3.29 20.14 3.46
C LEU A 170 4.55 19.49 2.88
N VAL A 171 4.50 18.94 1.65
CA VAL A 171 5.66 18.30 1.05
C VAL A 171 6.80 19.31 0.81
N PRO A 172 6.62 20.45 0.13
CA PRO A 172 7.68 21.45 -0.02
C PRO A 172 8.19 22.02 1.30
N VAL A 173 7.28 22.32 2.24
CA VAL A 173 7.66 22.82 3.58
C VAL A 173 8.50 21.80 4.33
N ALA A 174 8.16 20.52 4.24
CA ALA A 174 8.94 19.45 4.87
C ALA A 174 10.32 19.31 4.25
N LEU A 175 10.43 19.40 2.93
CA LEU A 175 11.73 19.36 2.22
C LEU A 175 12.64 20.53 2.63
N TRP A 176 12.06 21.73 2.81
CA TRP A 176 12.81 22.89 3.31
C TRP A 176 13.28 22.72 4.75
N GLY A 177 12.50 22.02 5.58
CA GLY A 177 12.81 21.73 7.00
C GLY A 177 13.63 20.44 7.22
N GLY A 178 14.22 19.85 6.18
CA GLY A 178 15.04 18.63 6.31
C GLY A 178 14.23 17.32 6.47
N GLY A 179 12.96 17.28 6.07
CA GLY A 179 12.15 16.05 6.02
C GLY A 179 11.39 15.73 7.29
N GLY A 180 11.70 14.59 7.92
CA GLY A 180 11.14 14.18 9.20
C GLY A 180 9.63 13.83 9.20
N PRO A 181 8.94 13.95 10.35
CA PRO A 181 7.53 13.60 10.48
C PRO A 181 6.58 14.41 9.58
N LEU A 182 6.99 15.63 9.21
CA LEU A 182 6.22 16.51 8.35
C LEU A 182 6.20 15.98 6.90
N LEU A 183 7.30 15.40 6.43
CA LEU A 183 7.37 14.75 5.13
C LEU A 183 6.47 13.51 5.10
N ILE A 184 6.48 12.71 6.16
CA ILE A 184 5.57 11.55 6.30
C ILE A 184 4.11 12.02 6.20
N ALA A 185 3.74 13.10 6.89
CA ALA A 185 2.39 13.67 6.86
C ALA A 185 2.01 14.13 5.45
N GLY A 186 2.88 14.88 4.77
CA GLY A 186 2.67 15.33 3.40
C GLY A 186 2.49 14.18 2.42
N LEU A 187 3.33 13.15 2.51
CA LEU A 187 3.27 11.96 1.64
C LEU A 187 2.04 11.07 1.95
N PHE A 188 1.63 10.98 3.21
CA PHE A 188 0.36 10.32 3.58
C PHE A 188 -0.83 11.00 2.91
N LEU A 189 -0.88 12.33 2.98
CA LEU A 189 -1.94 13.11 2.34
C LEU A 189 -1.86 13.03 0.81
N LEU A 190 -0.66 13.04 0.23
CA LEU A 190 -0.46 12.85 -1.20
C LEU A 190 -0.97 11.47 -1.65
N GLY A 191 -0.60 10.41 -0.95
CA GLY A 191 -1.11 9.06 -1.22
C GLY A 191 -2.62 8.96 -1.08
N SER A 192 -3.19 9.58 -0.04
CA SER A 192 -4.64 9.67 0.16
C SER A 192 -5.32 10.43 -0.98
N ALA A 193 -4.75 11.56 -1.42
CA ALA A 193 -5.26 12.33 -2.54
C ALA A 193 -5.24 11.52 -3.85
N LEU A 194 -4.12 10.89 -4.18
CA LEU A 194 -4.00 10.03 -5.36
C LEU A 194 -5.05 8.92 -5.40
N ALA A 195 -5.33 8.29 -4.25
CA ALA A 195 -6.38 7.28 -4.17
C ALA A 195 -7.78 7.88 -4.37
N ARG A 196 -8.08 9.05 -3.78
CA ARG A 196 -9.38 9.74 -3.92
C ARG A 196 -9.64 10.30 -5.33
N TYR A 197 -8.58 10.60 -6.08
CA TYR A 197 -8.67 10.98 -7.49
C TYR A 197 -8.67 9.76 -8.43
N GLY A 198 -8.67 8.54 -7.90
CA GLY A 198 -8.73 7.31 -8.69
C GLY A 198 -7.44 6.95 -9.42
N VAL A 199 -6.34 7.63 -9.12
CA VAL A 199 -5.03 7.35 -9.74
C VAL A 199 -4.59 5.92 -9.42
N ALA A 200 -4.84 5.46 -8.19
CA ALA A 200 -4.51 4.09 -7.77
C ALA A 200 -5.21 3.01 -8.62
N ASP A 201 -6.43 3.25 -9.09
CA ASP A 201 -7.17 2.32 -9.96
C ASP A 201 -6.69 2.40 -11.42
N GLN A 202 -6.08 3.52 -11.82
CA GLN A 202 -5.53 3.73 -13.16
C GLN A 202 -4.10 3.23 -13.32
N ILE A 203 -3.37 3.04 -12.22
CA ILE A 203 -1.97 2.56 -12.20
C ILE A 203 -1.81 1.27 -13.04
N GLU A 204 -2.79 0.39 -12.98
CA GLU A 204 -2.77 -0.86 -13.75
C GLU A 204 -3.38 -0.75 -15.16
N ARG A 205 -3.80 0.44 -15.63
CA ARG A 205 -4.48 0.59 -16.91
C ARG A 205 -3.65 1.25 -18.01
N SER A 206 -2.72 2.12 -17.67
CA SER A 206 -1.92 2.88 -18.63
C SER A 206 -0.42 2.80 -18.34
N ILE A 207 0.40 2.68 -19.39
CA ILE A 207 1.86 2.78 -19.31
C ILE A 207 2.34 4.21 -19.51
N ARG A 208 1.58 5.02 -20.28
CA ARG A 208 1.99 6.37 -20.70
C ARG A 208 2.12 7.32 -19.52
N GLY A 209 1.17 7.26 -18.56
CA GLY A 209 1.20 8.10 -17.37
C GLY A 209 2.47 7.91 -16.54
N PRO A 210 2.74 6.68 -16.02
CA PRO A 210 3.97 6.42 -15.29
C PRO A 210 5.25 6.70 -16.08
N LEU A 211 5.27 6.43 -17.40
CA LEU A 211 6.44 6.69 -18.24
C LEU A 211 6.73 8.19 -18.34
N LEU A 212 5.74 9.03 -18.70
CA LEU A 212 5.91 10.47 -18.83
C LEU A 212 6.25 11.11 -17.47
N LEU A 213 5.55 10.71 -16.41
CA LEU A 213 5.87 11.19 -15.06
C LEU A 213 7.29 10.78 -14.67
N GLY A 214 7.70 9.54 -14.92
CA GLY A 214 9.04 9.06 -14.63
C GLY A 214 10.12 9.87 -15.37
N LEU A 215 9.91 10.23 -16.64
CA LEU A 215 10.85 11.08 -17.39
C LEU A 215 10.96 12.50 -16.79
N VAL A 216 9.82 13.11 -16.43
CA VAL A 216 9.82 14.43 -15.77
C VAL A 216 10.54 14.37 -14.42
N LEU A 217 10.26 13.35 -13.61
CA LEU A 217 10.91 13.17 -12.30
C LEU A 217 12.40 12.90 -12.46
N THR A 218 12.82 12.15 -13.50
CA THR A 218 14.25 11.92 -13.79
C THR A 218 14.97 13.20 -14.15
N ALA A 219 14.37 14.04 -14.99
CA ALA A 219 14.94 15.33 -15.33
C ALA A 219 15.05 16.24 -14.09
N GLY A 220 13.99 16.26 -13.25
CA GLY A 220 14.00 16.98 -11.98
C GLY A 220 15.07 16.47 -11.00
N ALA A 221 15.20 15.16 -10.85
CA ALA A 221 16.21 14.53 -9.99
C ALA A 221 17.63 14.86 -10.46
N ALA A 222 17.89 14.75 -11.77
CA ALA A 222 19.19 15.13 -12.34
C ALA A 222 19.55 16.60 -12.07
N THR A 223 18.56 17.50 -12.22
CA THR A 223 18.73 18.93 -11.91
C THR A 223 18.99 19.17 -10.43
N ALA A 224 18.24 18.49 -9.54
CA ALA A 224 18.41 18.61 -8.09
C ALA A 224 19.78 18.10 -7.63
N LEU A 225 20.23 16.96 -8.15
CA LEU A 225 21.56 16.40 -7.87
C LEU A 225 22.69 17.30 -8.39
N TRP A 226 22.54 17.85 -9.60
CA TRP A 226 23.51 18.79 -10.13
C TRP A 226 23.61 20.06 -9.27
N ALA A 227 22.45 20.62 -8.88
CA ALA A 227 22.40 21.79 -8.00
C ALA A 227 23.00 21.48 -6.62
N HIS A 228 22.73 20.31 -6.06
CA HIS A 228 23.31 19.85 -4.80
C HIS A 228 24.86 19.80 -4.88
N GLY A 229 25.41 19.17 -5.91
CA GLY A 229 26.85 19.08 -6.12
C GLY A 229 27.54 20.44 -6.32
N GLN A 230 26.83 21.48 -6.83
CA GLN A 230 27.37 22.85 -6.93
C GLN A 230 27.39 23.56 -5.57
N MET A 231 26.50 23.21 -4.64
CA MET A 231 26.37 23.85 -3.33
C MET A 231 27.31 23.24 -2.27
N GLU A 232 27.69 21.96 -2.41
CA GLU A 232 28.54 21.25 -1.44
C GLU A 232 29.95 21.79 -1.33
N ALA A 233 30.44 22.60 -2.29
CA ALA A 233 31.80 23.19 -2.25
C ALA A 233 32.09 24.08 -1.02
N GLY A 234 31.12 24.25 -0.08
CA GLY A 234 31.30 25.04 1.13
C GLY A 234 30.30 24.74 2.26
N ALA A 235 29.46 23.68 2.14
CA ALA A 235 28.44 23.36 3.11
C ALA A 235 28.87 22.22 4.06
N ASP A 236 28.28 22.19 5.27
CA ASP A 236 28.44 21.09 6.23
C ASP A 236 27.81 19.80 5.64
N PRO A 237 28.58 18.72 5.38
CA PRO A 237 28.08 17.47 4.78
C PRO A 237 27.04 16.77 5.62
N MET A 238 26.89 17.12 6.90
CA MET A 238 25.97 16.47 7.84
C MET A 238 24.59 17.11 7.89
N GLN A 239 24.35 18.23 7.21
CA GLN A 239 23.03 18.88 7.19
C GLN A 239 22.27 18.53 5.90
N PRO A 240 21.09 17.87 6.00
CA PRO A 240 20.26 17.63 4.84
C PRO A 240 19.85 18.96 4.20
N SER A 241 20.27 19.17 2.95
CA SER A 241 19.89 20.36 2.19
C SER A 241 18.52 20.12 1.51
N PHE A 242 17.83 21.23 1.17
CA PHE A 242 16.61 21.14 0.38
C PHE A 242 16.83 20.37 -0.94
N THR A 243 17.98 20.59 -1.59
CA THR A 243 18.30 19.96 -2.87
C THR A 243 18.52 18.45 -2.75
N SER A 244 19.20 17.97 -1.70
CA SER A 244 19.36 16.54 -1.45
C SER A 244 18.01 15.87 -1.14
N SER A 245 17.25 16.42 -0.20
CA SER A 245 15.93 15.88 0.15
C SER A 245 14.95 15.89 -1.04
N LEU A 246 15.04 16.89 -1.92
CA LEU A 246 14.27 16.95 -3.15
C LEU A 246 14.72 15.87 -4.14
N ALA A 247 16.03 15.69 -4.32
CA ALA A 247 16.57 14.65 -5.19
C ALA A 247 16.10 13.26 -4.76
N ASP A 248 16.18 12.94 -3.45
CA ASP A 248 15.74 11.66 -2.89
C ASP A 248 14.25 11.40 -3.13
N LEU A 249 13.41 12.42 -2.90
CA LEU A 249 11.97 12.30 -3.18
C LEU A 249 11.69 12.06 -4.67
N LEU A 250 12.40 12.77 -5.56
CA LEU A 250 12.24 12.62 -7.01
C LEU A 250 12.73 11.24 -7.47
N ILE A 251 13.86 10.77 -6.95
CA ILE A 251 14.39 9.42 -7.22
C ILE A 251 13.40 8.34 -6.74
N ALA A 252 12.83 8.50 -5.54
CA ALA A 252 11.78 7.60 -5.06
C ALA A 252 10.59 7.56 -6.02
N GLY A 253 10.17 8.71 -6.54
CA GLY A 253 9.14 8.80 -7.58
C GLY A 253 9.53 8.12 -8.89
N VAL A 254 10.78 8.28 -9.35
CA VAL A 254 11.33 7.57 -10.53
C VAL A 254 11.27 6.06 -10.34
N VAL A 255 11.70 5.56 -9.18
CA VAL A 255 11.65 4.12 -8.85
C VAL A 255 10.22 3.59 -8.88
N VAL A 256 9.27 4.31 -8.30
CA VAL A 256 7.84 3.94 -8.38
C VAL A 256 7.38 3.87 -9.83
N CYS A 257 7.65 4.89 -10.63
CA CYS A 257 7.29 4.93 -12.05
C CYS A 257 7.96 3.80 -12.84
N ALA A 258 9.23 3.55 -12.62
CA ALA A 258 9.97 2.47 -13.26
C ALA A 258 9.36 1.10 -12.93
N LEU A 259 9.05 0.80 -11.67
CA LEU A 259 8.40 -0.44 -11.28
C LEU A 259 7.01 -0.59 -11.90
N LEU A 260 6.22 0.49 -11.99
CA LEU A 260 4.92 0.49 -12.63
C LEU A 260 5.03 0.22 -14.14
N VAL A 261 6.03 0.81 -14.82
CA VAL A 261 6.34 0.53 -16.23
C VAL A 261 6.79 -0.92 -16.41
N LEU A 262 7.72 -1.40 -15.59
CA LEU A 262 8.23 -2.77 -15.63
C LEU A 262 7.12 -3.82 -15.40
N LEU A 263 6.12 -3.51 -14.58
CA LEU A 263 4.94 -4.37 -14.41
C LEU A 263 4.05 -4.45 -15.66
N ARG A 264 4.34 -3.69 -16.72
CA ARG A 264 3.68 -3.74 -18.03
C ARG A 264 4.52 -4.44 -19.10
N THR A 265 5.72 -4.86 -18.75
CA THR A 265 6.63 -5.60 -19.61
C THR A 265 6.54 -7.10 -19.34
N PRO A 266 7.21 -7.96 -20.16
CA PRO A 266 7.37 -9.39 -19.90
C PRO A 266 8.01 -9.71 -18.53
N LEU A 267 8.62 -8.75 -17.84
CA LEU A 267 9.18 -8.89 -16.49
C LEU A 267 8.12 -8.97 -15.38
N ARG A 268 6.84 -8.69 -15.69
CA ARG A 268 5.73 -8.73 -14.71
C ARG A 268 5.70 -10.01 -13.88
N PRO A 269 5.79 -11.23 -14.42
CA PRO A 269 5.75 -12.45 -13.63
C PRO A 269 6.94 -12.55 -12.67
N VAL A 270 8.14 -12.12 -13.08
CA VAL A 270 9.33 -12.11 -12.23
C VAL A 270 9.14 -11.16 -11.04
N LEU A 271 8.75 -9.91 -11.30
CA LEU A 271 8.50 -8.91 -10.25
C LEU A 271 7.42 -9.38 -9.25
N ARG A 272 6.37 -10.03 -9.74
CA ARG A 272 5.32 -10.59 -8.88
C ARG A 272 5.83 -11.75 -8.01
N VAL A 273 6.63 -12.65 -8.58
CA VAL A 273 7.15 -13.80 -7.83
C VAL A 273 8.15 -13.33 -6.77
N VAL A 274 8.99 -12.36 -7.08
CA VAL A 274 10.03 -11.87 -6.17
C VAL A 274 9.42 -10.97 -5.09
N PHE A 275 8.69 -9.93 -5.44
CA PHE A 275 8.32 -8.89 -4.49
C PHE A 275 6.93 -9.06 -3.87
N ALA A 276 5.94 -9.64 -4.59
CA ALA A 276 4.60 -9.70 -4.05
C ALA A 276 4.45 -10.58 -2.79
N PRO A 277 5.16 -11.70 -2.58
CA PRO A 277 5.11 -12.43 -1.32
C PRO A 277 5.57 -11.59 -0.13
N LEU A 278 6.69 -10.88 -0.28
CA LEU A 278 7.23 -9.97 0.74
C LEU A 278 6.25 -8.85 1.06
N GLY A 279 5.72 -8.18 0.04
CA GLY A 279 4.77 -7.07 0.23
C GLY A 279 3.42 -7.49 0.82
N ARG A 280 2.99 -8.73 0.60
CA ARG A 280 1.77 -9.29 1.22
C ARG A 280 1.93 -9.59 2.71
N MET A 281 3.15 -9.83 3.16
CA MET A 281 3.54 -10.07 4.55
C MET A 281 4.43 -8.94 5.08
N ALA A 282 4.14 -7.69 4.65
CA ALA A 282 5.01 -6.54 4.91
C ALA A 282 5.26 -6.29 6.40
N LEU A 283 4.22 -6.35 7.23
CA LEU A 283 4.36 -6.14 8.68
C LEU A 283 5.13 -7.28 9.33
N THR A 284 4.81 -8.52 8.97
CA THR A 284 5.52 -9.70 9.47
C THR A 284 6.99 -9.64 9.09
N ASN A 285 7.30 -9.37 7.82
CA ASN A 285 8.68 -9.32 7.34
C ASN A 285 9.45 -8.14 7.95
N TYR A 286 8.83 -6.97 8.11
CA TYR A 286 9.48 -5.82 8.76
C TYR A 286 9.90 -6.13 10.21
N LEU A 287 8.99 -6.67 11.03
CA LEU A 287 9.28 -6.98 12.43
C LEU A 287 10.26 -8.15 12.57
N THR A 288 10.11 -9.18 11.73
CA THR A 288 11.06 -10.32 11.76
C THR A 288 12.43 -9.96 11.21
N ALA A 289 12.55 -8.98 10.30
CA ALA A 289 13.85 -8.50 9.83
C ALA A 289 14.70 -7.97 10.98
N THR A 290 14.15 -7.11 11.83
CA THR A 290 14.84 -6.61 13.03
C THR A 290 15.30 -7.75 13.93
N LEU A 291 14.40 -8.71 14.23
CA LEU A 291 14.74 -9.85 15.06
C LEU A 291 15.86 -10.71 14.45
N LEU A 292 15.83 -10.93 13.13
CA LEU A 292 16.86 -11.72 12.43
C LEU A 292 18.20 -10.99 12.39
N VAL A 293 18.23 -9.67 12.21
CA VAL A 293 19.45 -8.86 12.25
C VAL A 293 20.05 -8.92 13.66
N LEU A 294 19.25 -8.70 14.71
CA LEU A 294 19.70 -8.76 16.09
C LEU A 294 20.22 -10.17 16.44
N ALA A 295 19.54 -11.22 16.01
CA ALA A 295 19.99 -12.59 16.20
C ALA A 295 21.32 -12.86 15.45
N ALA A 296 21.46 -12.38 14.21
CA ALA A 296 22.67 -12.53 13.43
C ALA A 296 23.86 -11.82 14.08
N THR A 297 23.65 -10.64 14.64
CA THR A 297 24.71 -9.86 15.29
C THR A 297 25.05 -10.41 16.68
N HIS A 298 24.04 -10.64 17.55
CA HIS A 298 24.29 -10.94 18.95
C HIS A 298 24.37 -12.43 19.28
N VAL A 299 23.68 -13.30 18.51
CA VAL A 299 23.72 -14.75 18.74
C VAL A 299 24.78 -15.41 17.86
N LEU A 300 24.87 -15.02 16.57
CA LEU A 300 25.85 -15.59 15.64
C LEU A 300 27.18 -14.83 15.60
N GLY A 301 27.26 -13.65 16.24
CA GLY A 301 28.50 -12.85 16.33
C GLY A 301 28.93 -12.26 14.98
N LEU A 302 28.01 -12.08 14.01
CA LEU A 302 28.36 -11.52 12.71
C LEU A 302 28.67 -10.02 12.82
N PRO A 303 29.80 -9.53 12.28
CA PRO A 303 30.19 -8.12 12.36
C PRO A 303 29.42 -7.25 11.34
N ILE A 304 28.09 -7.25 11.42
CA ILE A 304 27.21 -6.55 10.47
C ILE A 304 27.44 -5.03 10.54
N GLY A 305 27.56 -4.46 11.73
CA GLY A 305 27.80 -3.02 11.91
C GLY A 305 29.20 -2.57 11.47
N GLN A 306 30.18 -3.49 11.40
CA GLN A 306 31.58 -3.17 11.14
C GLN A 306 32.01 -3.43 9.68
N SER A 307 31.23 -4.21 8.92
CA SER A 307 31.58 -4.61 7.56
C SER A 307 30.40 -4.49 6.61
N LEU A 308 30.55 -3.63 5.62
CA LEU A 308 29.57 -3.42 4.56
C LEU A 308 29.27 -4.71 3.79
N GLN A 309 30.31 -5.51 3.50
CA GLN A 309 30.14 -6.78 2.79
C GLN A 309 29.31 -7.78 3.62
N VAL A 310 29.60 -7.89 4.93
CA VAL A 310 28.83 -8.76 5.83
C VAL A 310 27.40 -8.26 5.95
N ALA A 311 27.18 -6.95 6.04
CA ALA A 311 25.85 -6.34 6.07
C ALA A 311 25.03 -6.70 4.82
N PHE A 312 25.60 -6.54 3.62
CA PHE A 312 24.92 -6.87 2.36
C PHE A 312 24.62 -8.36 2.22
N LEU A 313 25.58 -9.22 2.60
CA LEU A 313 25.38 -10.68 2.57
C LEU A 313 24.30 -11.11 3.58
N ALA A 314 24.33 -10.56 4.79
CA ALA A 314 23.33 -10.82 5.82
C ALA A 314 21.92 -10.33 5.38
N ALA A 315 21.82 -9.10 4.82
CA ALA A 315 20.56 -8.58 4.29
C ALA A 315 20.02 -9.49 3.18
N GLY A 316 20.88 -9.89 2.23
CA GLY A 316 20.50 -10.80 1.14
C GLY A 316 20.02 -12.16 1.66
N ALA A 317 20.71 -12.74 2.64
CA ALA A 317 20.33 -14.02 3.26
C ALA A 317 19.00 -13.90 4.02
N ILE A 318 18.81 -12.82 4.80
CA ILE A 318 17.56 -12.54 5.52
C ILE A 318 16.40 -12.38 4.53
N LEU A 319 16.57 -11.59 3.47
CA LEU A 319 15.53 -11.38 2.45
C LEU A 319 15.19 -12.67 1.69
N ALA A 320 16.18 -13.49 1.38
CA ALA A 320 15.96 -14.79 0.73
C ALA A 320 15.16 -15.74 1.65
N ALA A 321 15.52 -15.80 2.94
CA ALA A 321 14.78 -16.57 3.92
C ALA A 321 13.34 -16.07 4.11
N GLN A 322 13.15 -14.77 4.24
CA GLN A 322 11.84 -14.13 4.36
C GLN A 322 10.99 -14.34 3.10
N TRP A 323 11.59 -14.26 1.92
CA TRP A 323 10.91 -14.55 0.67
C TRP A 323 10.43 -16.00 0.62
N LEU A 324 11.30 -16.96 0.93
CA LEU A 324 10.96 -18.39 0.95
C LEU A 324 9.85 -18.67 1.95
N LEU A 325 9.98 -18.20 3.18
CA LEU A 325 8.96 -18.36 4.24
C LEU A 325 7.63 -17.71 3.84
N SER A 326 7.67 -16.49 3.28
CA SER A 326 6.48 -15.80 2.80
C SER A 326 5.81 -16.55 1.65
N ALA A 327 6.59 -17.06 0.69
CA ALA A 327 6.06 -17.81 -0.45
C ALA A 327 5.40 -19.13 0.00
N LEU A 328 6.06 -19.88 0.91
CA LEU A 328 5.52 -21.12 1.48
C LEU A 328 4.27 -20.87 2.34
N TRP A 329 4.32 -19.87 3.21
CA TRP A 329 3.19 -19.48 4.06
C TRP A 329 1.95 -19.11 3.25
N LEU A 330 2.14 -18.28 2.22
CA LEU A 330 1.06 -17.81 1.37
C LEU A 330 0.46 -18.87 0.43
N ARG A 331 1.09 -20.06 0.31
CA ARG A 331 0.45 -21.23 -0.31
C ARG A 331 -0.71 -21.76 0.54
N ARG A 332 -0.58 -21.71 1.87
CA ARG A 332 -1.54 -22.31 2.82
C ARG A 332 -2.48 -21.27 3.44
N TYR A 333 -1.99 -20.04 3.66
CA TYR A 333 -2.72 -18.96 4.32
C TYR A 333 -2.95 -17.77 3.38
N ARG A 334 -3.99 -16.98 3.64
CA ARG A 334 -4.34 -15.82 2.81
C ARG A 334 -3.48 -14.58 3.09
N GLN A 335 -2.92 -14.48 4.29
CA GLN A 335 -2.17 -13.31 4.80
C GLN A 335 -1.15 -13.77 5.84
N GLY A 336 -0.17 -12.93 6.13
CA GLY A 336 0.84 -13.21 7.15
C GLY A 336 0.25 -13.23 8.56
N PRO A 337 0.98 -13.80 9.55
CA PRO A 337 0.49 -13.93 10.92
C PRO A 337 0.23 -12.59 11.60
N LEU A 338 1.13 -11.61 11.44
CA LEU A 338 0.95 -10.28 12.04
C LEU A 338 -0.07 -9.43 11.27
N GLU A 339 -0.17 -9.59 9.96
CA GLU A 339 -1.24 -8.99 9.15
C GLU A 339 -2.61 -9.52 9.57
N TRP A 340 -2.70 -10.81 9.89
CA TRP A 340 -3.92 -11.43 10.39
C TRP A 340 -4.33 -10.84 11.75
N LEU A 341 -3.37 -10.75 12.70
CA LEU A 341 -3.58 -10.15 14.01
C LEU A 341 -4.01 -8.68 13.91
N TRP A 342 -3.28 -7.91 13.10
CA TRP A 342 -3.58 -6.50 12.85
C TRP A 342 -4.97 -6.31 12.22
N ARG A 343 -5.33 -7.17 11.27
CA ARG A 343 -6.66 -7.16 10.67
C ARG A 343 -7.75 -7.56 11.66
N TRP A 344 -7.50 -8.54 12.52
CA TRP A 344 -8.42 -8.91 13.57
C TRP A 344 -8.68 -7.74 14.54
N ALA A 345 -7.64 -7.09 15.04
CA ALA A 345 -7.76 -5.87 15.86
C ALA A 345 -8.53 -4.75 15.12
N THR A 346 -8.28 -4.56 13.83
CA THR A 346 -8.94 -3.54 12.98
C THR A 346 -10.44 -3.76 12.87
N TRP A 347 -10.87 -4.99 12.55
CA TRP A 347 -12.27 -5.29 12.27
C TRP A 347 -13.06 -5.82 13.47
N ALA A 348 -12.38 -6.11 14.60
CA ALA A 348 -12.95 -6.76 15.78
C ALA A 348 -13.73 -8.06 15.45
N ARG A 349 -13.39 -8.72 14.34
CA ARG A 349 -13.94 -9.99 13.88
C ARG A 349 -12.80 -10.85 13.37
N ARG A 350 -12.79 -12.15 13.71
CA ARG A 350 -11.75 -13.09 13.22
C ARG A 350 -11.81 -13.21 11.69
N PRO A 351 -10.76 -12.79 10.97
CA PRO A 351 -10.70 -13.00 9.53
C PRO A 351 -10.45 -14.49 9.24
N PRO A 352 -10.94 -15.03 8.12
CA PRO A 352 -10.64 -16.40 7.72
C PRO A 352 -9.15 -16.58 7.49
N SER A 353 -8.54 -17.56 8.16
CA SER A 353 -7.09 -17.79 8.14
C SER A 353 -6.66 -18.68 6.97
N SER A 354 -7.44 -19.73 6.65
CA SER A 354 -7.07 -20.70 5.61
C SER A 354 -7.64 -20.35 4.23
N ARG A 355 -6.92 -20.75 3.18
CA ARG A 355 -7.53 -20.94 1.87
C ARG A 355 -8.31 -22.25 1.96
N VAL A 356 -9.65 -22.17 2.06
CA VAL A 356 -10.49 -23.35 1.90
C VAL A 356 -10.18 -23.85 0.48
N GLY A 357 -9.66 -25.09 0.39
CA GLY A 357 -9.38 -25.71 -0.88
C GLY A 357 -10.69 -25.85 -1.67
N THR A 358 -10.70 -25.30 -2.85
CA THR A 358 -11.59 -25.64 -3.94
C THR A 358 -10.84 -26.57 -4.85
#